data_948ad02467b634eb1f3a8981f0453655
#
_entry.id   948ad02467b634eb1f3a8981f0453655
#
_cell.length_a   1.000
_cell.length_b   1.000
_cell.length_c   1.000
_cell.angle_alpha   90.00
_cell.angle_beta   90.00
_cell.angle_gamma   90.00
#
_symmetry.space_group_name_H-M   'P 1'
#
loop_
_entity.id
_entity.type
_entity.pdbx_description
1 polymer ?
#
loop_
_entity_poly.entity_id
_entity_poly.type
_entity_poly.pdbx_seq_one_letter_code
_entity_poly.pdbx_strand_id
1 'polypeptide(L)'
;MQRLDDKTKRIVAIILMFVFFLGGSGLSKYVIEKREAAAEDEYPMSRDVYLLDTYCQLTVYEGGGKEALEAAVDALNRYDDIMNYSKEGSDIYNINHRDSDTVSIDPDTAEMLRMSRELCVETEGVLEPAIRPVTELWDFKEEKKVPEASKIEEALTRIKSLKWYIEGDTFTAEDPDVLIDVGAVAKGFIADKVKTVMKENGVSSGIINLGGNVLCIGERPDNTAFTVAVKDPQNESGYSNVLELNDLSAVTAGAYERCFEENGVRYHHIIDPKTGYSAQTGLESVTVVGPVSAICDGLSTSLFIMGEDKGKEFIEQYNAEHKTDYAAYFLKEEAEQN
;
A
#
# COMPACT_ATOMS: atom_id res chain seq x y z
N MET A 1 -34.97 -68.22 -26.07
CA MET A 1 -34.55 -67.35 -24.95
C MET A 1 -34.33 -68.25 -23.74
N GLN A 2 -33.06 -68.57 -23.44
CA GLN A 2 -32.73 -69.38 -22.26
C GLN A 2 -32.94 -68.56 -21.00
N ARG A 3 -33.74 -69.01 -20.06
CA ARG A 3 -33.90 -68.35 -18.76
C ARG A 3 -32.66 -68.66 -17.93
N LEU A 4 -31.98 -67.62 -17.51
CA LEU A 4 -30.86 -67.69 -16.57
C LEU A 4 -31.32 -68.43 -15.27
N ASP A 5 -30.50 -69.34 -14.73
CA ASP A 5 -30.79 -70.01 -13.46
C ASP A 5 -30.74 -69.02 -12.27
N ASP A 6 -31.36 -69.39 -11.16
CA ASP A 6 -31.51 -68.47 -10.01
C ASP A 6 -30.18 -68.09 -9.33
N LYS A 7 -29.13 -68.88 -9.49
CA LYS A 7 -27.80 -68.57 -8.98
C LYS A 7 -27.11 -67.49 -9.81
N THR A 8 -27.25 -67.61 -11.15
CA THR A 8 -26.75 -66.60 -12.11
C THR A 8 -27.48 -65.25 -11.97
N LYS A 9 -28.81 -65.28 -11.71
CA LYS A 9 -29.58 -64.06 -11.43
C LYS A 9 -29.12 -63.33 -10.15
N ARG A 10 -28.82 -64.12 -9.08
CA ARG A 10 -28.29 -63.55 -7.83
C ARG A 10 -26.91 -62.93 -8.01
N ILE A 11 -26.01 -63.56 -8.76
CA ILE A 11 -24.67 -63.06 -9.05
C ILE A 11 -24.76 -61.74 -9.88
N VAL A 12 -25.61 -61.75 -10.90
CA VAL A 12 -25.83 -60.53 -11.73
C VAL A 12 -26.41 -59.34 -10.89
N ALA A 13 -27.37 -59.68 -9.98
CA ALA A 13 -27.95 -58.69 -9.08
C ALA A 13 -26.92 -58.11 -8.09
N ILE A 14 -26.01 -58.94 -7.56
CA ILE A 14 -24.92 -58.51 -6.68
C ILE A 14 -23.89 -57.64 -7.44
N ILE A 15 -23.53 -58.04 -8.67
CA ILE A 15 -22.61 -57.23 -9.50
C ILE A 15 -23.24 -55.90 -9.87
N LEU A 16 -24.53 -55.86 -10.24
CA LEU A 16 -25.24 -54.63 -10.52
C LEU A 16 -25.34 -53.68 -9.29
N MET A 17 -25.55 -54.29 -8.08
CA MET A 17 -25.57 -53.53 -6.83
C MET A 17 -24.19 -52.94 -6.49
N PHE A 18 -23.10 -53.72 -6.71
CA PHE A 18 -21.72 -53.22 -6.52
C PHE A 18 -21.33 -52.16 -7.52
N VAL A 19 -21.72 -52.25 -8.79
CA VAL A 19 -21.51 -51.23 -9.81
C VAL A 19 -22.30 -49.95 -9.49
N PHE A 20 -23.52 -50.09 -8.95
CA PHE A 20 -24.33 -48.94 -8.50
C PHE A 20 -23.75 -48.28 -7.26
N PHE A 21 -23.17 -49.03 -6.30
CA PHE A 21 -22.53 -48.49 -5.11
C PHE A 21 -21.18 -47.80 -5.42
N LEU A 22 -20.35 -48.37 -6.29
CA LEU A 22 -19.06 -47.80 -6.70
C LEU A 22 -19.23 -46.63 -7.67
N GLY A 23 -20.21 -46.70 -8.58
CA GLY A 23 -20.57 -45.62 -9.50
C GLY A 23 -21.26 -44.44 -8.79
N GLY A 24 -22.12 -44.74 -7.81
CA GLY A 24 -22.87 -43.70 -7.05
C GLY A 24 -21.99 -42.88 -6.15
N SER A 25 -20.96 -43.45 -5.52
CA SER A 25 -20.03 -42.71 -4.66
C SER A 25 -19.09 -41.82 -5.47
N GLY A 26 -18.64 -42.27 -6.65
CA GLY A 26 -17.82 -41.47 -7.57
C GLY A 26 -18.61 -40.31 -8.22
N LEU A 27 -19.86 -40.62 -8.65
CA LEU A 27 -20.75 -39.57 -9.22
C LEU A 27 -21.18 -38.56 -8.17
N SER A 28 -21.47 -39.00 -6.95
CA SER A 28 -21.82 -38.15 -5.82
C SER A 28 -20.65 -37.23 -5.44
N LYS A 29 -19.44 -37.77 -5.37
CA LYS A 29 -18.24 -36.99 -5.10
C LYS A 29 -17.94 -36.00 -6.20
N TYR A 30 -18.01 -36.40 -7.47
CA TYR A 30 -17.86 -35.54 -8.63
C TYR A 30 -18.93 -34.46 -8.73
N VAL A 31 -20.18 -34.75 -8.37
CA VAL A 31 -21.28 -33.78 -8.34
C VAL A 31 -21.15 -32.82 -7.15
N ILE A 32 -20.62 -33.28 -6.00
CA ILE A 32 -20.36 -32.46 -4.83
C ILE A 32 -19.15 -31.54 -5.13
N GLU A 33 -18.04 -32.09 -5.63
CA GLU A 33 -16.88 -31.32 -6.07
C GLU A 33 -17.23 -30.27 -7.16
N LYS A 34 -18.13 -30.64 -8.11
CA LYS A 34 -18.61 -29.72 -9.14
C LYS A 34 -19.64 -28.70 -8.62
N ARG A 35 -20.35 -29.01 -7.53
CA ARG A 35 -21.23 -28.07 -6.83
C ARG A 35 -20.46 -27.14 -5.89
N GLU A 36 -19.38 -27.63 -5.26
CA GLU A 36 -18.47 -26.79 -4.48
C GLU A 36 -17.63 -25.88 -5.38
N ALA A 37 -17.22 -26.35 -6.58
CA ALA A 37 -16.58 -25.53 -7.61
C ALA A 37 -17.55 -24.60 -8.39
N ALA A 38 -18.85 -24.77 -8.22
CA ALA A 38 -19.91 -23.98 -8.82
C ALA A 38 -20.78 -23.25 -7.78
N ALA A 39 -20.31 -23.11 -6.54
CA ALA A 39 -20.74 -22.02 -5.69
C ALA A 39 -20.18 -20.77 -6.36
N GLU A 40 -21.01 -20.05 -7.15
CA GLU A 40 -20.66 -18.72 -7.68
C GLU A 40 -20.20 -17.90 -6.50
N ASP A 41 -18.97 -17.37 -6.57
CA ASP A 41 -18.47 -16.43 -5.58
C ASP A 41 -19.49 -15.30 -5.45
N GLU A 42 -19.98 -15.05 -4.24
CA GLU A 42 -20.91 -13.97 -3.99
C GLU A 42 -20.14 -12.66 -3.86
N TYR A 43 -20.11 -11.87 -4.92
CA TYR A 43 -19.42 -10.57 -4.93
C TYR A 43 -20.32 -9.45 -4.37
N PRO A 44 -19.73 -8.38 -3.74
CA PRO A 44 -18.29 -8.23 -3.50
C PRO A 44 -17.76 -9.09 -2.35
N MET A 45 -16.53 -9.58 -2.50
CA MET A 45 -15.80 -10.29 -1.45
C MET A 45 -14.74 -9.40 -0.85
N SER A 46 -14.56 -9.43 0.46
CA SER A 46 -13.56 -8.58 1.14
C SER A 46 -12.73 -9.34 2.15
N ARG A 47 -11.51 -8.86 2.37
CA ARG A 47 -10.60 -9.25 3.46
C ARG A 47 -10.08 -8.01 4.15
N ASP A 48 -10.16 -8.04 5.48
CA ASP A 48 -9.65 -7.00 6.36
C ASP A 48 -8.50 -7.58 7.17
N VAL A 49 -7.36 -6.89 7.20
CA VAL A 49 -6.19 -7.27 7.99
C VAL A 49 -5.55 -6.03 8.60
N TYR A 50 -4.82 -6.19 9.71
CA TYR A 50 -3.99 -5.13 10.27
C TYR A 50 -2.52 -5.46 9.98
N LEU A 51 -1.94 -4.78 9.00
CA LEU A 51 -0.55 -4.93 8.54
C LEU A 51 0.00 -3.55 8.18
N LEU A 52 1.30 -3.43 8.00
CA LEU A 52 1.96 -2.17 7.65
C LEU A 52 1.63 -1.02 8.63
N ASP A 53 1.38 -1.37 9.90
CA ASP A 53 0.97 -0.45 10.98
C ASP A 53 -0.34 0.31 10.67
N THR A 54 -1.23 -0.30 9.88
CA THR A 54 -2.52 0.28 9.49
C THR A 54 -3.59 -0.78 9.23
N TYR A 55 -4.84 -0.33 9.10
CA TYR A 55 -5.95 -1.15 8.65
C TYR A 55 -5.92 -1.26 7.12
N CYS A 56 -5.87 -2.51 6.63
CA CYS A 56 -5.86 -2.82 5.21
C CYS A 56 -7.15 -3.53 4.84
N GLN A 57 -7.80 -3.09 3.76
CA GLN A 57 -8.97 -3.72 3.20
C GLN A 57 -8.77 -4.05 1.73
N LEU A 58 -9.01 -5.30 1.38
CA LEU A 58 -8.97 -5.80 0.01
C LEU A 58 -10.40 -6.19 -0.40
N THR A 59 -10.88 -5.68 -1.51
CA THR A 59 -12.22 -5.99 -2.02
C THR A 59 -12.15 -6.39 -3.47
N VAL A 60 -12.77 -7.53 -3.81
CA VAL A 60 -12.94 -8.04 -5.16
C VAL A 60 -14.39 -7.89 -5.55
N TYR A 61 -14.65 -7.28 -6.69
CA TYR A 61 -15.99 -7.11 -7.27
C TYR A 61 -16.22 -8.06 -8.44
N GLU A 62 -15.15 -8.54 -9.09
CA GLU A 62 -15.24 -9.49 -10.19
C GLU A 62 -13.92 -10.24 -10.40
N GLY A 63 -14.02 -11.57 -10.60
CA GLY A 63 -12.89 -12.46 -10.88
C GLY A 63 -12.03 -12.81 -9.68
N GLY A 64 -11.22 -13.85 -9.78
CA GLY A 64 -10.23 -14.26 -8.80
C GLY A 64 -10.75 -14.87 -7.50
N GLY A 65 -11.92 -14.48 -7.05
CA GLY A 65 -12.56 -15.05 -5.87
C GLY A 65 -11.73 -15.02 -4.57
N LYS A 66 -11.96 -16.01 -3.72
CA LYS A 66 -11.31 -16.12 -2.42
C LYS A 66 -9.80 -16.37 -2.53
N GLU A 67 -9.38 -17.13 -3.53
CA GLU A 67 -7.97 -17.44 -3.77
C GLU A 67 -7.14 -16.19 -4.05
N ALA A 68 -7.68 -15.24 -4.82
CA ALA A 68 -7.02 -13.97 -5.08
C ALA A 68 -6.88 -13.10 -3.82
N LEU A 69 -7.90 -13.09 -2.94
CA LEU A 69 -7.84 -12.40 -1.67
C LEU A 69 -6.80 -13.02 -0.72
N GLU A 70 -6.71 -14.35 -0.67
CA GLU A 70 -5.70 -15.05 0.14
C GLU A 70 -4.28 -14.75 -0.38
N ALA A 71 -4.07 -14.83 -1.70
CA ALA A 71 -2.79 -14.48 -2.31
C ALA A 71 -2.39 -13.00 -2.06
N ALA A 72 -3.36 -12.09 -2.08
CA ALA A 72 -3.12 -10.68 -1.78
C ALA A 72 -2.74 -10.46 -0.31
N VAL A 73 -3.37 -11.17 0.64
CA VAL A 73 -2.99 -11.13 2.07
C VAL A 73 -1.59 -11.71 2.28
N ASP A 74 -1.25 -12.82 1.60
CA ASP A 74 0.09 -13.40 1.67
C ASP A 74 1.15 -12.43 1.13
N ALA A 75 0.83 -11.70 0.05
CA ALA A 75 1.70 -10.65 -0.47
C ALA A 75 1.87 -9.50 0.53
N LEU A 76 0.81 -9.03 1.17
CA LEU A 76 0.89 -7.99 2.22
C LEU A 76 1.79 -8.44 3.38
N ASN A 77 1.64 -9.70 3.86
CA ASN A 77 2.49 -10.25 4.91
C ASN A 77 3.97 -10.29 4.48
N ARG A 78 4.24 -10.75 3.24
CA ARG A 78 5.61 -10.76 2.70
C ARG A 78 6.23 -9.36 2.69
N TYR A 79 5.49 -8.34 2.25
CA TYR A 79 6.02 -6.96 2.20
C TYR A 79 6.18 -6.36 3.60
N ASP A 80 5.30 -6.67 4.56
CA ASP A 80 5.51 -6.31 5.95
C ASP A 80 6.79 -6.99 6.51
N ASP A 81 7.06 -8.24 6.12
CA ASP A 81 8.26 -8.97 6.54
C ASP A 81 9.55 -8.34 6.02
N ILE A 82 9.57 -7.84 4.77
CA ILE A 82 10.81 -7.34 4.16
C ILE A 82 11.00 -5.82 4.25
N MET A 83 9.93 -5.02 4.41
CA MET A 83 10.01 -3.56 4.37
C MET A 83 9.75 -2.87 5.70
N ASN A 84 9.32 -3.58 6.74
CA ASN A 84 9.02 -3.00 8.04
C ASN A 84 10.30 -2.65 8.81
N TYR A 85 10.56 -1.37 8.98
CA TYR A 85 11.78 -0.85 9.62
C TYR A 85 11.94 -1.28 11.09
N SER A 86 10.87 -1.65 11.79
CA SER A 86 10.90 -2.08 13.19
C SER A 86 11.03 -3.61 13.36
N LYS A 87 10.94 -4.38 12.27
CA LYS A 87 10.96 -5.83 12.29
C LYS A 87 12.40 -6.33 12.07
N GLU A 88 13.01 -6.90 13.11
CA GLU A 88 14.33 -7.50 13.00
C GLU A 88 14.38 -8.54 11.86
N GLY A 89 15.39 -8.41 11.01
CA GLY A 89 15.56 -9.26 9.84
C GLY A 89 14.90 -8.75 8.55
N SER A 90 14.07 -7.70 8.59
CA SER A 90 13.62 -7.03 7.37
C SER A 90 14.77 -6.30 6.68
N ASP A 91 14.64 -6.03 5.38
CA ASP A 91 15.67 -5.32 4.62
C ASP A 91 15.91 -3.91 5.16
N ILE A 92 14.84 -3.17 5.45
CA ILE A 92 14.96 -1.79 5.97
C ILE A 92 15.56 -1.78 7.38
N TYR A 93 15.21 -2.77 8.24
CA TYR A 93 15.85 -2.93 9.52
C TYR A 93 17.35 -3.23 9.35
N ASN A 94 17.72 -4.19 8.50
CA ASN A 94 19.10 -4.59 8.24
C ASN A 94 19.93 -3.43 7.65
N ILE A 95 19.35 -2.63 6.75
CA ILE A 95 19.98 -1.40 6.23
C ILE A 95 20.30 -0.44 7.37
N ASN A 96 19.34 -0.20 8.26
CA ASN A 96 19.46 0.78 9.33
C ASN A 96 20.34 0.31 10.51
N HIS A 97 20.60 -1.00 10.62
CA HIS A 97 21.44 -1.60 11.68
C HIS A 97 22.69 -2.29 11.10
N ARG A 98 23.08 -1.92 9.87
CA ARG A 98 24.22 -2.54 9.20
C ARG A 98 25.55 -2.25 9.91
N ASP A 99 26.43 -3.22 9.84
CA ASP A 99 27.83 -3.13 10.29
C ASP A 99 28.84 -3.14 9.12
N SER A 100 28.32 -3.05 7.89
CA SER A 100 29.09 -3.07 6.64
C SER A 100 28.53 -2.04 5.66
N ASP A 101 29.34 -1.60 4.70
CA ASP A 101 28.92 -0.63 3.67
C ASP A 101 27.84 -1.19 2.74
N THR A 102 27.65 -2.51 2.70
CA THR A 102 26.72 -3.18 1.79
C THR A 102 25.76 -4.10 2.52
N VAL A 103 24.49 -4.15 2.05
CA VAL A 103 23.45 -5.06 2.52
C VAL A 103 22.78 -5.70 1.32
N SER A 104 22.68 -7.04 1.29
CA SER A 104 21.86 -7.75 0.31
C SER A 104 20.39 -7.62 0.69
N ILE A 105 19.55 -7.24 -0.24
CA ILE A 105 18.12 -6.96 -0.04
C ILE A 105 17.27 -7.70 -1.07
N ASP A 106 15.97 -7.82 -0.79
CA ASP A 106 15.00 -8.37 -1.74
C ASP A 106 14.91 -7.50 -3.01
N PRO A 107 14.74 -8.09 -4.21
CA PRO A 107 14.59 -7.33 -5.46
C PRO A 107 13.48 -6.28 -5.43
N ASP A 108 12.36 -6.54 -4.75
CA ASP A 108 11.27 -5.57 -4.60
C ASP A 108 11.65 -4.41 -3.68
N THR A 109 12.41 -4.67 -2.61
CA THR A 109 12.99 -3.61 -1.75
C THR A 109 13.96 -2.74 -2.55
N ALA A 110 14.80 -3.37 -3.38
CA ALA A 110 15.73 -2.66 -4.26
C ALA A 110 15.00 -1.77 -5.28
N GLU A 111 13.91 -2.25 -5.88
CA GLU A 111 13.07 -1.47 -6.80
C GLU A 111 12.43 -0.26 -6.09
N MET A 112 11.84 -0.46 -4.92
CA MET A 112 11.24 0.61 -4.12
C MET A 112 12.27 1.68 -3.74
N LEU A 113 13.47 1.27 -3.32
CA LEU A 113 14.53 2.21 -2.94
C LEU A 113 15.06 3.00 -4.14
N ARG A 114 15.19 2.39 -5.33
CA ARG A 114 15.54 3.14 -6.56
C ARG A 114 14.49 4.21 -6.87
N MET A 115 13.21 3.83 -6.84
CA MET A 115 12.10 4.77 -7.05
C MET A 115 12.11 5.90 -6.01
N SER A 116 12.31 5.58 -4.73
CA SER A 116 12.41 6.59 -3.66
C SER A 116 13.57 7.56 -3.91
N ARG A 117 14.71 7.05 -4.40
CA ARG A 117 15.88 7.86 -4.73
C ARG A 117 15.65 8.74 -5.95
N GLU A 118 14.95 8.26 -6.96
CA GLU A 118 14.55 9.04 -8.14
C GLU A 118 13.64 10.19 -7.72
N LEU A 119 12.60 9.92 -6.93
CA LEU A 119 11.72 10.95 -6.38
C LEU A 119 12.47 11.96 -5.50
N CYS A 120 13.49 11.53 -4.73
CA CYS A 120 14.35 12.44 -3.98
C CYS A 120 15.07 13.43 -4.91
N VAL A 121 15.60 12.95 -6.02
CA VAL A 121 16.29 13.82 -7.03
C VAL A 121 15.30 14.79 -7.66
N GLU A 122 14.14 14.30 -8.11
CA GLU A 122 13.13 15.10 -8.82
C GLU A 122 12.49 16.16 -7.91
N THR A 123 12.29 15.83 -6.63
CA THR A 123 11.74 16.78 -5.65
C THR A 123 12.80 17.67 -4.99
N GLU A 124 14.05 17.64 -5.47
CA GLU A 124 15.18 18.40 -4.90
C GLU A 124 15.35 18.17 -3.38
N GLY A 125 15.14 16.90 -2.96
CA GLY A 125 15.29 16.47 -1.57
C GLY A 125 14.10 16.82 -0.67
N VAL A 126 12.96 17.24 -1.20
CA VAL A 126 11.72 17.39 -0.41
C VAL A 126 11.20 16.01 0.02
N LEU A 127 11.23 15.02 -0.86
CA LEU A 127 11.12 13.64 -0.45
C LEU A 127 12.54 13.12 -0.18
N GLU A 128 12.86 12.87 1.09
CA GLU A 128 14.21 12.48 1.52
C GLU A 128 14.19 11.10 2.21
N PRO A 129 14.53 10.03 1.50
CA PRO A 129 14.52 8.69 2.10
C PRO A 129 15.56 8.51 3.22
N ALA A 130 16.65 9.31 3.24
CA ALA A 130 17.65 9.25 4.29
C ALA A 130 17.30 10.13 5.52
N ILE A 131 16.02 10.44 5.72
CA ILE A 131 15.51 11.29 6.82
C ILE A 131 15.41 10.56 8.17
N ARG A 132 15.64 9.28 8.24
CA ARG A 132 15.46 8.47 9.45
C ARG A 132 16.12 9.03 10.71
N PRO A 133 17.33 9.63 10.69
CA PRO A 133 17.92 10.24 11.89
C PRO A 133 17.03 11.31 12.55
N VAL A 134 16.18 11.96 11.74
CA VAL A 134 15.23 12.98 12.22
C VAL A 134 13.90 12.32 12.63
N THR A 135 13.33 11.46 11.78
CA THR A 135 12.01 10.87 12.05
C THR A 135 12.00 9.98 13.30
N GLU A 136 13.12 9.35 13.65
CA GLU A 136 13.22 8.53 14.85
C GLU A 136 13.20 9.33 16.18
N LEU A 137 13.42 10.66 16.13
CA LEU A 137 13.30 11.51 17.30
C LEU A 137 11.85 11.81 17.66
N TRP A 138 10.93 11.68 16.68
CA TRP A 138 9.54 12.00 16.84
C TRP A 138 8.72 10.77 17.25
N ASP A 139 7.98 10.87 18.35
CA ASP A 139 7.02 9.87 18.80
C ASP A 139 5.61 10.44 18.74
N PHE A 140 4.90 10.12 17.66
CA PHE A 140 3.50 10.53 17.46
C PHE A 140 2.49 9.56 18.08
N LYS A 141 2.93 8.46 18.68
CA LYS A 141 2.06 7.42 19.24
C LYS A 141 1.95 7.49 20.76
N GLU A 142 3.09 7.48 21.46
CA GLU A 142 3.15 7.31 22.89
C GLU A 142 3.51 8.62 23.62
N GLU A 143 4.72 9.11 23.47
CA GLU A 143 5.20 10.29 24.23
C GLU A 143 4.56 11.60 23.76
N LYS A 144 4.28 11.74 22.46
CA LYS A 144 3.62 12.91 21.84
C LYS A 144 4.24 14.22 22.31
N LYS A 145 5.56 14.33 22.13
CA LYS A 145 6.38 15.43 22.60
C LYS A 145 7.29 15.94 21.50
N VAL A 146 7.46 17.26 21.43
CA VAL A 146 8.45 17.89 20.54
C VAL A 146 9.86 17.55 21.01
N PRO A 147 10.73 16.98 20.15
CA PRO A 147 12.12 16.73 20.47
C PRO A 147 12.89 18.02 20.81
N GLU A 148 13.96 17.91 21.60
CA GLU A 148 14.84 19.03 21.89
C GLU A 148 15.44 19.60 20.60
N ALA A 149 15.41 20.94 20.41
CA ALA A 149 15.91 21.58 19.20
C ALA A 149 17.35 21.19 18.84
N SER A 150 18.23 21.09 19.87
CA SER A 150 19.62 20.66 19.68
C SER A 150 19.74 19.24 19.09
N LYS A 151 18.83 18.32 19.44
CA LYS A 151 18.81 16.96 18.88
C LYS A 151 18.33 16.98 17.42
N ILE A 152 17.34 17.81 17.11
CA ILE A 152 16.87 17.99 15.73
C ILE A 152 18.00 18.60 14.87
N GLU A 153 18.68 19.63 15.34
CA GLU A 153 19.83 20.23 14.66
C GLU A 153 20.95 19.21 14.41
N GLU A 154 21.29 18.39 15.41
CA GLU A 154 22.26 17.31 15.27
C GLU A 154 21.81 16.29 14.24
N ALA A 155 20.56 15.80 14.32
CA ALA A 155 20.00 14.83 13.40
C ALA A 155 19.97 15.33 11.95
N LEU A 156 19.66 16.60 11.71
CA LEU A 156 19.72 17.21 10.38
C LEU A 156 21.13 17.11 9.77
N THR A 157 22.20 17.22 10.56
CA THR A 157 23.58 17.05 10.06
C THR A 157 23.87 15.61 9.61
N ARG A 158 23.09 14.66 10.09
CA ARG A 158 23.20 13.22 9.77
C ARG A 158 22.40 12.82 8.54
N ILE A 159 21.52 13.69 8.02
CA ILE A 159 20.86 13.42 6.72
C ILE A 159 21.93 13.43 5.64
N LYS A 160 22.08 12.29 4.96
CA LYS A 160 23.07 12.08 3.91
C LYS A 160 22.38 11.78 2.58
N SER A 161 21.65 12.77 2.09
CA SER A 161 20.97 12.71 0.79
C SER A 161 21.89 12.14 -0.28
N LEU A 162 21.40 11.12 -1.00
CA LEU A 162 22.07 10.53 -2.15
C LEU A 162 23.48 9.95 -1.87
N LYS A 163 23.89 9.77 -0.60
CA LYS A 163 25.15 9.11 -0.21
C LYS A 163 24.99 7.58 -0.14
N TRP A 164 23.97 7.06 -0.77
CA TRP A 164 23.67 5.66 -0.91
C TRP A 164 23.19 5.36 -2.32
N TYR A 165 23.31 4.11 -2.75
CA TYR A 165 22.82 3.65 -4.05
C TYR A 165 22.47 2.17 -4.01
N ILE A 166 21.76 1.73 -5.05
CA ILE A 166 21.35 0.33 -5.24
C ILE A 166 22.03 -0.20 -6.52
N GLU A 167 22.80 -1.27 -6.37
CA GLU A 167 23.39 -2.01 -7.50
C GLU A 167 22.90 -3.46 -7.47
N GLY A 168 22.14 -3.85 -8.51
CA GLY A 168 21.40 -5.12 -8.46
C GLY A 168 20.50 -5.16 -7.24
N ASP A 169 20.61 -6.18 -6.40
CA ASP A 169 19.87 -6.36 -5.16
C ASP A 169 20.76 -6.07 -3.92
N THR A 170 21.63 -5.08 -4.06
CA THR A 170 22.53 -4.66 -3.00
C THR A 170 22.38 -3.17 -2.71
N PHE A 171 22.03 -2.84 -1.48
CA PHE A 171 22.13 -1.48 -0.94
C PHE A 171 23.58 -1.20 -0.55
N THR A 172 24.10 -0.02 -0.90
CA THR A 172 25.44 0.43 -0.56
C THR A 172 25.42 1.84 0.01
N ALA A 173 26.06 2.03 1.16
CA ALA A 173 26.33 3.34 1.75
C ALA A 173 27.61 3.26 2.61
N GLU A 174 28.63 4.05 2.27
CA GLU A 174 29.90 4.11 3.00
C GLU A 174 29.76 4.89 4.33
N ASP A 175 28.81 5.83 4.41
CA ASP A 175 28.57 6.63 5.60
C ASP A 175 27.58 5.87 6.54
N PRO A 176 27.99 5.54 7.78
CA PRO A 176 27.12 4.85 8.72
C PRO A 176 25.89 5.67 9.15
N ASP A 177 25.92 7.00 9.00
CA ASP A 177 24.79 7.88 9.30
C ASP A 177 23.67 7.82 8.27
N VAL A 178 23.85 7.15 7.13
CA VAL A 178 22.77 6.88 6.19
C VAL A 178 21.80 5.89 6.81
N LEU A 179 20.65 6.39 7.27
CA LEU A 179 19.52 5.61 7.76
C LEU A 179 18.29 5.92 6.94
N ILE A 180 17.57 4.88 6.52
CA ILE A 180 16.48 4.96 5.54
C ILE A 180 15.11 4.92 6.22
N ASP A 181 14.23 5.80 5.76
CA ASP A 181 12.80 5.81 6.03
C ASP A 181 12.02 5.74 4.71
N VAL A 182 11.17 4.75 4.56
CA VAL A 182 10.41 4.50 3.33
C VAL A 182 8.91 4.82 3.48
N GLY A 183 8.52 5.41 4.60
CA GLY A 183 7.12 5.64 4.97
C GLY A 183 6.32 6.46 3.95
N ALA A 184 7.00 7.30 3.17
CA ALA A 184 6.37 8.15 2.14
C ALA A 184 6.13 7.44 0.78
N VAL A 185 6.60 6.20 0.60
CA VAL A 185 6.51 5.49 -0.72
C VAL A 185 6.05 4.04 -0.55
N ALA A 186 6.34 3.44 0.62
CA ALA A 186 6.20 1.99 0.80
C ALA A 186 4.75 1.50 0.63
N LYS A 187 3.75 2.20 1.15
CA LYS A 187 2.35 1.77 1.03
C LYS A 187 1.87 1.79 -0.42
N GLY A 188 2.22 2.85 -1.15
CA GLY A 188 1.92 2.95 -2.57
C GLY A 188 2.58 1.84 -3.39
N PHE A 189 3.86 1.58 -3.14
CA PHE A 189 4.60 0.50 -3.79
C PHE A 189 3.99 -0.88 -3.50
N ILE A 190 3.66 -1.14 -2.25
CA ILE A 190 3.02 -2.40 -1.84
C ILE A 190 1.64 -2.54 -2.50
N ALA A 191 0.85 -1.46 -2.60
CA ALA A 191 -0.44 -1.49 -3.28
C ALA A 191 -0.30 -1.87 -4.77
N ASP A 192 0.70 -1.34 -5.48
CA ASP A 192 1.00 -1.69 -6.88
C ASP A 192 1.38 -3.17 -7.03
N LYS A 193 2.19 -3.70 -6.12
CA LYS A 193 2.57 -5.12 -6.11
C LYS A 193 1.39 -6.03 -5.78
N VAL A 194 0.55 -5.67 -4.81
CA VAL A 194 -0.68 -6.41 -4.47
C VAL A 194 -1.67 -6.37 -5.64
N LYS A 195 -1.82 -5.24 -6.34
CA LYS A 195 -2.61 -5.14 -7.59
C LYS A 195 -2.13 -6.18 -8.62
N THR A 196 -0.82 -6.30 -8.79
CA THR A 196 -0.23 -7.27 -9.72
C THR A 196 -0.61 -8.69 -9.31
N VAL A 197 -0.43 -9.06 -8.03
CA VAL A 197 -0.80 -10.39 -7.51
C VAL A 197 -2.31 -10.67 -7.71
N MET A 198 -3.18 -9.71 -7.39
CA MET A 198 -4.63 -9.86 -7.59
C MET A 198 -4.98 -10.07 -9.06
N LYS A 199 -4.39 -9.30 -9.98
CA LYS A 199 -4.62 -9.45 -11.44
C LYS A 199 -4.11 -10.79 -11.96
N GLU A 200 -2.96 -11.27 -11.52
CA GLU A 200 -2.41 -12.59 -11.86
C GLU A 200 -3.29 -13.74 -11.36
N ASN A 201 -4.03 -13.52 -10.27
CA ASN A 201 -5.04 -14.45 -9.74
C ASN A 201 -6.45 -14.21 -10.31
N GLY A 202 -6.57 -13.45 -11.40
CA GLY A 202 -7.80 -13.34 -12.20
C GLY A 202 -8.76 -12.22 -11.79
N VAL A 203 -8.38 -11.31 -10.88
CA VAL A 203 -9.23 -10.16 -10.53
C VAL A 203 -9.27 -9.16 -11.68
N SER A 204 -10.46 -8.86 -12.17
CA SER A 204 -10.73 -7.84 -13.18
C SER A 204 -11.28 -6.53 -12.58
N SER A 205 -11.94 -6.61 -11.42
CA SER A 205 -12.54 -5.47 -10.72
C SER A 205 -12.31 -5.59 -9.21
N GLY A 206 -11.66 -4.58 -8.59
CA GLY A 206 -11.32 -4.62 -7.18
C GLY A 206 -10.86 -3.29 -6.59
N ILE A 207 -10.77 -3.24 -5.27
CA ILE A 207 -10.19 -2.11 -4.51
C ILE A 207 -9.20 -2.64 -3.49
N ILE A 208 -8.05 -2.01 -3.43
CA ILE A 208 -7.01 -2.16 -2.41
C ILE A 208 -7.00 -0.86 -1.60
N ASN A 209 -7.20 -0.94 -0.29
CA ASN A 209 -7.10 0.20 0.62
C ASN A 209 -6.10 -0.12 1.73
N LEU A 210 -4.97 0.58 1.74
CA LEU A 210 -3.91 0.43 2.73
C LEU A 210 -3.81 1.69 3.59
N GLY A 211 -4.72 1.81 4.59
CA GLY A 211 -4.72 2.95 5.50
C GLY A 211 -4.96 4.29 4.81
N GLY A 212 -5.90 4.35 3.86
CA GLY A 212 -6.22 5.56 3.11
C GLY A 212 -5.47 5.71 1.78
N ASN A 213 -4.46 4.86 1.48
CA ASN A 213 -3.94 4.67 0.14
C ASN A 213 -4.92 3.75 -0.60
N VAL A 214 -5.71 4.30 -1.52
CA VAL A 214 -6.75 3.57 -2.25
C VAL A 214 -6.32 3.36 -3.70
N LEU A 215 -6.29 2.10 -4.12
CA LEU A 215 -6.00 1.72 -5.51
C LEU A 215 -7.14 0.88 -6.06
N CYS A 216 -7.68 1.29 -7.21
CA CYS A 216 -8.72 0.58 -7.93
C CYS A 216 -8.11 -0.32 -9.01
N ILE A 217 -8.63 -1.54 -9.15
CA ILE A 217 -8.29 -2.49 -10.21
C ILE A 217 -9.43 -2.45 -11.22
N GLY A 218 -9.13 -2.04 -12.46
CA GLY A 218 -10.12 -1.92 -13.52
C GLY A 218 -11.24 -0.94 -13.18
N GLU A 219 -12.43 -1.23 -13.68
CA GLU A 219 -13.68 -0.50 -13.43
C GLU A 219 -14.69 -1.40 -12.69
N ARG A 220 -15.78 -0.84 -12.25
CA ARG A 220 -16.88 -1.60 -11.61
C ARG A 220 -17.49 -2.59 -12.60
N PRO A 221 -18.17 -3.67 -12.12
CA PRO A 221 -18.82 -4.66 -12.99
C PRO A 221 -19.91 -4.09 -13.92
N ASP A 222 -20.43 -2.90 -13.61
CA ASP A 222 -21.41 -2.18 -14.45
C ASP A 222 -20.75 -1.25 -15.49
N ASN A 223 -19.42 -1.35 -15.68
CA ASN A 223 -18.57 -0.53 -16.55
C ASN A 223 -18.60 0.98 -16.17
N THR A 224 -18.78 1.29 -14.92
CA THR A 224 -18.62 2.65 -14.38
C THR A 224 -17.34 2.76 -13.55
N ALA A 225 -16.84 3.98 -13.34
CA ALA A 225 -15.72 4.22 -12.45
C ALA A 225 -16.08 3.92 -10.98
N PHE A 226 -15.09 3.57 -10.18
CA PHE A 226 -15.23 3.52 -8.72
C PHE A 226 -15.36 4.93 -8.17
N THR A 227 -16.30 5.13 -7.26
CA THR A 227 -16.45 6.38 -6.53
C THR A 227 -15.69 6.29 -5.21
N VAL A 228 -14.64 7.09 -5.06
CA VAL A 228 -13.81 7.16 -3.86
C VAL A 228 -13.98 8.52 -3.20
N ALA A 229 -14.43 8.51 -1.95
CA ALA A 229 -14.60 9.72 -1.17
C ALA A 229 -13.32 10.01 -0.37
N VAL A 230 -12.76 11.21 -0.54
CA VAL A 230 -11.64 11.69 0.26
C VAL A 230 -12.19 12.30 1.56
N LYS A 231 -11.74 11.78 2.70
CA LYS A 231 -12.20 12.22 4.01
C LYS A 231 -11.91 13.71 4.21
N ASP A 232 -12.89 14.42 4.77
CA ASP A 232 -12.68 15.76 5.32
C ASP A 232 -12.46 15.65 6.84
N PRO A 233 -11.24 15.83 7.34
CA PRO A 233 -10.95 15.70 8.75
C PRO A 233 -11.60 16.82 9.61
N GLN A 234 -11.97 17.95 8.98
CA GLN A 234 -12.62 19.09 9.63
C GLN A 234 -14.14 18.87 9.77
N ASN A 235 -14.69 17.88 9.04
CA ASN A 235 -16.09 17.51 9.10
C ASN A 235 -16.24 15.99 9.21
N GLU A 236 -16.53 15.47 10.41
CA GLU A 236 -16.61 14.02 10.69
C GLU A 236 -17.53 13.24 9.74
N SER A 237 -18.53 13.90 9.17
CA SER A 237 -19.52 13.29 8.25
C SER A 237 -19.30 13.71 6.79
N GLY A 238 -18.28 14.54 6.51
CA GLY A 238 -18.04 15.16 5.22
C GLY A 238 -16.93 14.53 4.42
N TYR A 239 -16.94 14.87 3.14
CA TYR A 239 -15.88 14.53 2.21
C TYR A 239 -15.35 15.82 1.58
N SER A 240 -14.04 15.97 1.51
CA SER A 240 -13.40 17.10 0.85
C SER A 240 -13.50 16.99 -0.67
N ASN A 241 -13.47 15.76 -1.19
CA ASN A 241 -13.60 15.44 -2.60
C ASN A 241 -14.31 14.10 -2.80
N VAL A 242 -14.92 13.94 -3.97
CA VAL A 242 -15.44 12.66 -4.46
C VAL A 242 -14.81 12.42 -5.82
N LEU A 243 -14.03 11.35 -5.93
CA LEU A 243 -13.22 11.03 -7.09
C LEU A 243 -13.82 9.85 -7.85
N GLU A 244 -13.77 9.89 -9.17
CA GLU A 244 -14.10 8.77 -10.03
C GLU A 244 -12.79 8.14 -10.53
N LEU A 245 -12.54 6.89 -10.14
CA LEU A 245 -11.28 6.17 -10.42
C LEU A 245 -11.55 4.96 -11.32
N ASN A 246 -10.80 4.85 -12.39
CA ASN A 246 -10.79 3.70 -13.28
C ASN A 246 -9.34 3.22 -13.45
N ASP A 247 -9.00 2.09 -12.84
CA ASP A 247 -7.64 1.51 -12.77
C ASP A 247 -6.58 2.48 -12.21
N LEU A 248 -6.98 3.43 -11.37
CA LEU A 248 -6.17 4.50 -10.78
C LEU A 248 -6.04 4.33 -9.27
N SER A 249 -5.03 5.00 -8.72
CA SER A 249 -4.80 5.18 -7.29
C SER A 249 -5.15 6.59 -6.84
N ALA A 250 -5.66 6.73 -5.61
CA ALA A 250 -5.78 7.98 -4.89
C ALA A 250 -5.08 7.84 -3.54
N VAL A 251 -4.04 8.63 -3.31
CA VAL A 251 -3.25 8.59 -2.08
C VAL A 251 -3.27 9.94 -1.41
N THR A 252 -3.54 9.94 -0.10
CA THR A 252 -3.67 11.17 0.69
C THR A 252 -2.59 11.23 1.76
N ALA A 253 -1.79 12.29 1.74
CA ALA A 253 -0.94 12.71 2.86
C ALA A 253 -1.71 13.73 3.70
N GLY A 254 -1.92 13.46 5.00
CA GLY A 254 -2.74 14.29 5.88
C GLY A 254 -2.11 14.55 7.23
N ALA A 255 -2.20 15.81 7.69
CA ALA A 255 -1.67 16.27 8.98
C ALA A 255 -2.45 15.72 10.19
N TYR A 256 -3.62 15.14 9.99
CA TYR A 256 -4.54 14.70 11.04
C TYR A 256 -4.35 13.25 11.48
N GLU A 257 -3.62 12.41 10.73
CA GLU A 257 -3.56 10.97 11.00
C GLU A 257 -2.71 10.62 12.22
N ARG A 258 -1.51 11.17 12.30
CA ARG A 258 -0.56 10.97 13.41
C ARG A 258 -0.08 12.34 13.85
N CYS A 259 -0.78 12.93 14.80
CA CYS A 259 -0.49 14.29 15.26
C CYS A 259 -0.74 14.44 16.76
N PHE A 260 -0.17 15.51 17.31
CA PHE A 260 -0.43 16.00 18.66
C PHE A 260 -0.30 17.52 18.67
N GLU A 261 -0.79 18.16 19.74
CA GLU A 261 -0.65 19.60 19.95
C GLU A 261 0.25 19.86 21.16
N GLU A 262 1.20 20.77 21.00
CA GLU A 262 2.05 21.27 22.09
C GLU A 262 2.21 22.79 21.96
N ASN A 263 1.90 23.53 23.05
CA ASN A 263 1.97 24.99 23.11
C ASN A 263 1.16 25.72 22.00
N GLY A 264 0.01 25.17 21.60
CA GLY A 264 -0.85 25.74 20.55
C GLY A 264 -0.33 25.52 19.12
N VAL A 265 0.66 24.65 18.93
CA VAL A 265 1.17 24.23 17.62
C VAL A 265 0.84 22.76 17.41
N ARG A 266 0.23 22.46 16.26
CA ARG A 266 -0.02 21.07 15.85
C ARG A 266 1.22 20.50 15.16
N TYR A 267 1.71 19.38 15.67
CA TYR A 267 2.80 18.60 15.10
C TYR A 267 2.25 17.30 14.53
N HIS A 268 2.73 16.90 13.36
CA HIS A 268 2.30 15.70 12.64
C HIS A 268 3.49 15.00 11.98
N HIS A 269 3.28 13.76 11.55
CA HIS A 269 4.33 12.86 11.06
C HIS A 269 4.96 13.23 9.70
N ILE A 270 4.41 14.21 8.96
CA ILE A 270 4.98 14.68 7.70
C ILE A 270 6.05 15.72 8.04
N ILE A 271 7.29 15.25 8.08
CA ILE A 271 8.45 16.06 8.50
C ILE A 271 9.11 16.73 7.28
N ASP A 272 9.34 18.03 7.37
CA ASP A 272 10.15 18.76 6.40
C ASP A 272 11.64 18.46 6.64
N PRO A 273 12.36 17.83 5.70
CA PRO A 273 13.76 17.46 5.85
C PRO A 273 14.71 18.67 5.97
N LYS A 274 14.25 19.86 5.62
CA LYS A 274 15.04 21.11 5.76
C LYS A 274 15.04 21.65 7.19
N THR A 275 13.94 21.45 7.89
CA THR A 275 13.75 22.01 9.25
C THR A 275 13.80 20.94 10.34
N GLY A 276 13.48 19.70 10.01
CA GLY A 276 13.35 18.58 10.96
C GLY A 276 12.07 18.63 11.80
N TYR A 277 11.16 19.55 11.50
CA TYR A 277 9.85 19.71 12.12
C TYR A 277 8.73 19.31 11.16
N SER A 278 7.53 19.11 11.70
CA SER A 278 6.33 18.95 10.88
C SER A 278 6.16 20.11 9.91
N ALA A 279 5.85 19.82 8.65
CA ALA A 279 5.69 20.84 7.61
C ALA A 279 4.48 21.73 7.92
N GLN A 280 4.72 23.04 8.13
CA GLN A 280 3.70 24.04 8.47
C GLN A 280 3.30 24.81 7.20
N THR A 281 2.43 24.21 6.37
CA THR A 281 2.07 24.74 5.04
C THR A 281 0.66 25.31 4.99
N GLY A 282 -0.11 25.23 6.08
CA GLY A 282 -1.53 25.60 6.13
C GLY A 282 -2.42 24.63 5.35
N LEU A 283 -1.90 23.43 5.05
CA LEU A 283 -2.65 22.34 4.43
C LEU A 283 -3.09 21.31 5.46
N GLU A 284 -4.32 20.87 5.34
CA GLU A 284 -4.86 19.75 6.09
C GLU A 284 -4.49 18.42 5.43
N SER A 285 -4.58 18.37 4.11
CA SER A 285 -4.17 17.20 3.32
C SER A 285 -3.88 17.53 1.85
N VAL A 286 -3.14 16.62 1.21
CA VAL A 286 -2.97 16.58 -0.23
C VAL A 286 -3.28 15.19 -0.73
N THR A 287 -4.20 15.08 -1.69
CA THR A 287 -4.52 13.82 -2.37
C THR A 287 -3.97 13.85 -3.78
N VAL A 288 -3.18 12.85 -4.14
CA VAL A 288 -2.69 12.66 -5.51
C VAL A 288 -3.38 11.46 -6.15
N VAL A 289 -3.85 11.66 -7.40
CA VAL A 289 -4.49 10.64 -8.20
C VAL A 289 -3.63 10.34 -9.42
N GLY A 290 -3.41 9.05 -9.71
CA GLY A 290 -2.64 8.64 -10.89
C GLY A 290 -2.53 7.13 -11.04
N PRO A 291 -1.82 6.67 -12.09
CA PRO A 291 -1.77 5.25 -12.45
C PRO A 291 -0.83 4.40 -11.59
N VAL A 292 0.18 5.01 -10.95
CA VAL A 292 1.18 4.31 -10.13
C VAL A 292 1.06 4.78 -8.69
N SER A 293 0.64 3.87 -7.80
CA SER A 293 0.34 4.19 -6.41
C SER A 293 1.57 4.62 -5.62
N ALA A 294 2.75 4.03 -5.88
CA ALA A 294 4.02 4.44 -5.28
C ALA A 294 4.37 5.90 -5.58
N ILE A 295 4.15 6.33 -6.82
CA ILE A 295 4.38 7.73 -7.23
C ILE A 295 3.34 8.64 -6.57
N CYS A 296 2.06 8.24 -6.52
CA CYS A 296 1.03 9.02 -5.81
C CYS A 296 1.39 9.21 -4.32
N ASP A 297 1.90 8.15 -3.65
CA ASP A 297 2.31 8.20 -2.24
C ASP A 297 3.45 9.20 -2.03
N GLY A 298 4.54 9.07 -2.81
CA GLY A 298 5.68 10.00 -2.74
C GLY A 298 5.32 11.44 -3.09
N LEU A 299 4.51 11.63 -4.14
CA LEU A 299 4.07 12.97 -4.56
C LEU A 299 3.13 13.61 -3.53
N SER A 300 2.18 12.87 -2.95
CA SER A 300 1.27 13.43 -1.95
C SER A 300 2.02 14.01 -0.75
N THR A 301 3.03 13.30 -0.25
CA THR A 301 3.91 13.76 0.83
C THR A 301 4.76 14.96 0.38
N SER A 302 5.35 14.92 -0.80
CA SER A 302 6.18 15.99 -1.33
C SER A 302 5.40 17.29 -1.53
N LEU A 303 4.22 17.21 -2.17
CA LEU A 303 3.36 18.35 -2.43
C LEU A 303 2.83 18.97 -1.14
N PHE A 304 2.56 18.12 -0.11
CA PHE A 304 2.20 18.63 1.21
C PHE A 304 3.33 19.48 1.82
N ILE A 305 4.58 19.01 1.75
CA ILE A 305 5.76 19.72 2.26
C ILE A 305 6.05 21.00 1.45
N MET A 306 5.83 20.97 0.13
CA MET A 306 6.01 22.15 -0.74
C MET A 306 4.97 23.23 -0.49
N GLY A 307 3.77 22.88 -0.02
CA GLY A 307 2.61 23.75 0.06
C GLY A 307 1.89 23.92 -1.29
N GLU A 308 0.70 24.53 -1.28
CA GLU A 308 -0.21 24.55 -2.44
C GLU A 308 0.41 25.17 -3.70
N ASP A 309 0.98 26.38 -3.58
CA ASP A 309 1.43 27.14 -4.77
C ASP A 309 2.59 26.42 -5.47
N LYS A 310 3.64 26.05 -4.71
CA LYS A 310 4.78 25.32 -5.25
C LYS A 310 4.41 23.89 -5.66
N GLY A 311 3.50 23.26 -4.92
CA GLY A 311 3.02 21.92 -5.23
C GLY A 311 2.29 21.86 -6.56
N LYS A 312 1.47 22.87 -6.89
CA LYS A 312 0.80 22.98 -8.20
C LYS A 312 1.80 23.17 -9.34
N GLU A 313 2.75 24.07 -9.17
CA GLU A 313 3.81 24.28 -10.17
C GLU A 313 4.62 23.00 -10.40
N PHE A 314 4.99 22.33 -9.32
CA PHE A 314 5.76 21.07 -9.40
C PHE A 314 5.01 19.97 -10.13
N ILE A 315 3.72 19.71 -9.80
CA ILE A 315 2.98 18.62 -10.43
C ILE A 315 2.73 18.88 -11.92
N GLU A 316 2.52 20.15 -12.33
CA GLU A 316 2.43 20.52 -13.74
C GLU A 316 3.74 20.25 -14.49
N GLN A 317 4.87 20.62 -13.90
CA GLN A 317 6.21 20.35 -14.47
C GLN A 317 6.49 18.86 -14.53
N TYR A 318 6.24 18.12 -13.45
CA TYR A 318 6.40 16.66 -13.37
C TYR A 318 5.62 15.95 -14.50
N ASN A 319 4.35 16.30 -14.66
CA ASN A 319 3.51 15.74 -15.71
C ASN A 319 4.04 16.04 -17.12
N ALA A 320 4.53 17.25 -17.34
CA ALA A 320 5.09 17.65 -18.63
C ALA A 320 6.38 16.87 -18.97
N GLU A 321 7.28 16.67 -17.99
CA GLU A 321 8.55 15.97 -18.17
C GLU A 321 8.36 14.48 -18.38
N HIS A 322 7.48 13.85 -17.58
CA HIS A 322 7.23 12.41 -17.63
C HIS A 322 6.12 12.00 -18.61
N LYS A 323 5.40 12.96 -19.21
CA LYS A 323 4.22 12.72 -20.08
C LYS A 323 3.14 11.91 -19.37
N THR A 324 2.87 12.28 -18.14
CA THR A 324 1.87 11.68 -17.24
C THR A 324 0.74 12.66 -16.98
N ASP A 325 -0.29 12.20 -16.25
CA ASP A 325 -1.48 12.99 -15.92
C ASP A 325 -1.87 12.76 -14.45
N TYR A 326 -0.92 13.01 -13.52
CA TYR A 326 -1.22 12.99 -12.10
C TYR A 326 -2.01 14.23 -11.71
N ALA A 327 -3.12 14.04 -11.00
CA ALA A 327 -3.92 15.15 -10.46
C ALA A 327 -3.67 15.30 -8.96
N ALA A 328 -3.55 16.54 -8.48
CA ALA A 328 -3.38 16.86 -7.07
C ALA A 328 -4.52 17.73 -6.53
N TYR A 329 -5.05 17.36 -5.36
CA TYR A 329 -6.13 18.05 -4.65
C TYR A 329 -5.60 18.49 -3.29
N PHE A 330 -5.64 19.81 -3.03
CA PHE A 330 -5.14 20.43 -1.83
C PHE A 330 -6.31 20.85 -0.93
N LEU A 331 -6.35 20.34 0.30
CA LEU A 331 -7.29 20.77 1.33
C LEU A 331 -6.56 21.67 2.31
N LYS A 332 -7.05 22.90 2.50
CA LYS A 332 -6.50 23.88 3.46
C LYS A 332 -7.07 23.65 4.87
N GLU A 333 -6.29 24.01 5.86
CA GLU A 333 -6.80 24.20 7.22
C GLU A 333 -7.88 25.28 7.23
N GLU A 334 -8.95 25.06 8.00
CA GLU A 334 -9.91 26.14 8.26
C GLU A 334 -9.23 27.24 9.06
N ALA A 335 -9.38 28.49 8.61
CA ALA A 335 -8.90 29.61 9.38
C ALA A 335 -9.69 29.65 10.70
N GLU A 336 -8.98 29.65 11.85
CA GLU A 336 -9.63 29.86 13.13
C GLU A 336 -10.50 31.12 13.06
N GLN A 337 -11.81 30.94 13.24
CA GLN A 337 -12.72 32.06 13.37
C GLN A 337 -12.47 32.70 14.76
N ASN A 338 -11.64 33.75 14.78
CA ASN A 338 -11.44 34.59 15.96
C ASN A 338 -12.70 35.39 16.32
#